data_b6fd056db5880cb43db05f03b1dc4c09
#
_entry.id   b6fd056db5880cb43db05f03b1dc4c09
#
_cell.length_a   1.000
_cell.length_b   1.000
_cell.length_c   1.000
_cell.angle_alpha   90.00
_cell.angle_beta   90.00
_cell.angle_gamma   90.00
#
_symmetry.space_group_name_H-M   'P 1'
#
loop_
_entity.id
_entity.type
_entity.pdbx_description
1 polymer ?
#
loop_
_entity_poly.entity_id
_entity_poly.type
_entity_poly.pdbx_seq_one_letter_code
_entity_poly.pdbx_strand_id
1 'polypeptide(L)'
;GAYLDKDMEADGTRYLEAALSGNAKNAQDHCDRGRVYYYMDDYENATAELKQAIDGDNTEALALLGMVYMDQGDSANARTMFQQYVSQAENGAKGFNGLALCDIEDGDYDSALSNISSGIHVADAEDMQSLLFNEIAVYEKKLDFQTALQKANEYLGLYPDDKTVKKELAFLKTRVSGEDSSADSQLSD
;
A
#
# COMPACT_ATOMS: atom_id res chain seq x y z
N GLY A 1 -8.53 7.79 2.90
CA GLY A 1 -8.72 8.42 4.20
C GLY A 1 -10.01 7.95 4.85
N ALA A 2 -9.91 7.22 5.98
CA ALA A 2 -11.08 6.92 6.79
C ALA A 2 -11.64 8.25 7.31
N TYR A 3 -12.90 8.56 6.99
CA TYR A 3 -13.65 9.61 7.68
C TYR A 3 -13.84 9.15 9.13
N LEU A 4 -12.94 9.55 10.00
CA LEU A 4 -13.17 9.48 11.43
C LEU A 4 -14.18 10.59 11.75
N ASP A 5 -15.23 10.23 12.48
CA ASP A 5 -16.18 11.19 13.05
C ASP A 5 -15.37 12.19 13.91
N LYS A 6 -15.72 13.48 13.93
CA LYS A 6 -14.93 14.54 14.59
C LYS A 6 -14.58 14.23 16.06
N ASP A 7 -15.45 13.49 16.76
CA ASP A 7 -15.18 13.05 18.13
C ASP A 7 -14.14 11.91 18.20
N MET A 8 -14.10 11.03 17.20
CA MET A 8 -13.07 10.00 17.07
C MET A 8 -11.73 10.56 16.60
N GLU A 9 -11.73 11.63 15.81
CA GLU A 9 -10.52 12.37 15.42
C GLU A 9 -9.82 13.00 16.62
N ALA A 10 -10.58 13.66 17.52
CA ALA A 10 -10.04 14.27 18.75
C ALA A 10 -9.48 13.22 19.72
N ASP A 11 -10.16 12.08 19.89
CA ASP A 11 -9.68 10.98 20.73
C ASP A 11 -8.47 10.28 20.08
N GLY A 12 -8.47 10.08 18.76
CA GLY A 12 -7.33 9.56 18.02
C GLY A 12 -6.07 10.43 18.20
N THR A 13 -6.20 11.75 18.02
CA THR A 13 -5.09 12.70 18.19
C THR A 13 -4.53 12.65 19.62
N ARG A 14 -5.38 12.60 20.65
CA ARG A 14 -4.93 12.48 22.05
C ARG A 14 -4.17 11.19 22.33
N TYR A 15 -4.56 10.06 21.70
CA TYR A 15 -3.81 8.80 21.81
C TYR A 15 -2.44 8.90 21.14
N LEU A 16 -2.38 9.53 19.97
CA LEU A 16 -1.13 9.76 19.25
C LEU A 16 -0.20 10.69 20.03
N GLU A 17 -0.70 11.81 20.55
CA GLU A 17 0.06 12.72 21.41
C GLU A 17 0.56 12.06 22.70
N ALA A 18 -0.25 11.19 23.33
CA ALA A 18 0.15 10.44 24.49
C ALA A 18 1.29 9.46 24.19
N ALA A 19 1.31 8.85 23.02
CA ALA A 19 2.40 7.99 22.55
C ALA A 19 3.71 8.76 22.37
N LEU A 20 3.64 10.08 22.11
CA LEU A 20 4.81 10.97 21.99
C LEU A 20 5.29 11.55 23.32
N SER A 21 4.56 11.34 24.43
CA SER A 21 4.83 12.01 25.71
C SER A 21 6.11 11.59 26.43
N GLY A 22 6.78 10.50 25.97
CA GLY A 22 8.05 10.00 26.50
C GLY A 22 9.23 10.29 25.58
N ASN A 23 10.47 10.21 26.12
CA ASN A 23 11.66 10.19 25.29
C ASN A 23 11.86 8.78 24.71
N ALA A 24 12.17 8.69 23.41
CA ALA A 24 12.60 7.42 22.81
C ALA A 24 13.91 6.94 23.48
N LYS A 25 14.00 5.65 23.77
CA LYS A 25 15.14 5.04 24.50
C LYS A 25 15.86 4.01 23.65
N ASN A 26 15.25 3.53 22.61
CA ASN A 26 15.76 2.47 21.72
C ASN A 26 15.17 2.64 20.32
N ALA A 27 15.67 1.84 19.36
CA ALA A 27 15.24 1.89 17.98
C ALA A 27 13.74 1.62 17.80
N GLN A 28 13.14 0.75 18.62
CA GLN A 28 11.70 0.48 18.55
C GLN A 28 10.88 1.69 18.98
N ASP A 29 11.27 2.37 20.04
CA ASP A 29 10.58 3.60 20.48
C ASP A 29 10.62 4.68 19.37
N HIS A 30 11.78 4.82 18.71
CA HIS A 30 11.91 5.73 17.56
C HIS A 30 11.01 5.31 16.37
N CYS A 31 10.94 4.02 16.05
CA CYS A 31 10.06 3.50 15.00
C CYS A 31 8.58 3.80 15.32
N ASP A 32 8.16 3.54 16.56
CA ASP A 32 6.77 3.77 17.00
C ASP A 32 6.41 5.27 16.96
N ARG A 33 7.32 6.15 17.39
CA ARG A 33 7.14 7.61 17.29
C ARG A 33 7.09 8.08 15.85
N GLY A 34 7.96 7.56 14.99
CA GLY A 34 7.96 7.84 13.56
C GLY A 34 6.65 7.45 12.90
N ARG A 35 6.08 6.29 13.29
CA ARG A 35 4.75 5.85 12.86
C ARG A 35 3.65 6.77 13.31
N VAL A 36 3.71 7.27 14.55
CA VAL A 36 2.74 8.24 15.07
C VAL A 36 2.79 9.54 14.28
N TYR A 37 3.98 10.11 14.07
CA TYR A 37 4.15 11.31 13.26
C TYR A 37 3.67 11.12 11.82
N TYR A 38 3.90 9.96 11.22
CA TYR A 38 3.39 9.62 9.89
C TYR A 38 1.85 9.68 9.84
N TYR A 39 1.15 9.11 10.83
CA TYR A 39 -0.31 9.19 10.90
C TYR A 39 -0.86 10.59 11.20
N MET A 40 -0.02 11.48 11.69
CA MET A 40 -0.35 12.90 11.90
C MET A 40 0.02 13.77 10.67
N ASP A 41 0.45 13.18 9.58
CA ASP A 41 0.98 13.84 8.38
C ASP A 41 2.19 14.76 8.67
N ASP A 42 2.85 14.56 9.82
CA ASP A 42 4.08 15.26 10.20
C ASP A 42 5.30 14.52 9.64
N TYR A 43 5.49 14.62 8.33
CA TYR A 43 6.53 13.88 7.61
C TYR A 43 7.96 14.30 8.00
N GLU A 44 8.16 15.52 8.49
CA GLU A 44 9.48 15.96 8.95
C GLU A 44 9.90 15.22 10.21
N ASN A 45 9.06 15.21 11.24
CA ASN A 45 9.33 14.47 12.48
C ASN A 45 9.28 12.96 12.27
N ALA A 46 8.37 12.44 11.41
CA ALA A 46 8.35 11.04 11.04
C ALA A 46 9.71 10.60 10.44
N THR A 47 10.23 11.36 9.48
CA THR A 47 11.52 11.09 8.86
C THR A 47 12.67 11.13 9.87
N ALA A 48 12.67 12.09 10.77
CA ALA A 48 13.73 12.21 11.78
C ALA A 48 13.76 11.01 12.72
N GLU A 49 12.60 10.62 13.25
CA GLU A 49 12.47 9.48 14.17
C GLU A 49 12.76 8.13 13.44
N LEU A 50 12.24 7.94 12.23
CA LEU A 50 12.47 6.71 11.47
C LEU A 50 13.95 6.52 11.11
N LYS A 51 14.69 7.59 10.81
CA LYS A 51 16.14 7.51 10.61
C LYS A 51 16.88 7.08 11.88
N GLN A 52 16.48 7.58 13.06
CA GLN A 52 17.05 7.12 14.31
C GLN A 52 16.74 5.63 14.58
N ALA A 53 15.56 5.17 14.19
CA ALA A 53 15.19 3.76 14.27
C ALA A 53 16.06 2.88 13.34
N ILE A 54 16.29 3.34 12.10
CA ILE A 54 17.15 2.64 11.12
C ILE A 54 18.61 2.60 11.61
N ASP A 55 19.12 3.69 12.16
CA ASP A 55 20.47 3.75 12.76
C ASP A 55 20.63 2.79 13.94
N GLY A 56 19.54 2.40 14.57
CA GLY A 56 19.45 1.39 15.63
C GLY A 56 19.02 0.00 15.15
N ASP A 57 19.20 -0.30 13.86
CA ASP A 57 18.90 -1.60 13.21
C ASP A 57 17.41 -2.02 13.24
N ASN A 58 16.47 -1.07 13.31
CA ASN A 58 15.05 -1.38 13.19
C ASN A 58 14.64 -1.47 11.70
N THR A 59 14.50 -2.68 11.20
CA THR A 59 14.16 -2.94 9.79
C THR A 59 12.76 -2.44 9.41
N GLU A 60 11.77 -2.49 10.32
CA GLU A 60 10.40 -2.01 10.06
C GLU A 60 10.39 -0.51 9.72
N ALA A 61 11.29 0.27 10.28
CA ALA A 61 11.41 1.69 10.00
C ALA A 61 11.77 2.00 8.54
N LEU A 62 12.43 1.06 7.83
CA LEU A 62 12.70 1.22 6.38
C LEU A 62 11.39 1.24 5.58
N ALA A 63 10.47 0.30 5.85
CA ALA A 63 9.19 0.28 5.15
C ALA A 63 8.36 1.53 5.44
N LEU A 64 8.32 1.97 6.71
CA LEU A 64 7.61 3.20 7.10
C LEU A 64 8.24 4.44 6.46
N LEU A 65 9.56 4.56 6.43
CA LEU A 65 10.23 5.69 5.79
C LEU A 65 10.01 5.69 4.27
N GLY A 66 9.95 4.51 3.66
CA GLY A 66 9.55 4.35 2.26
C GLY A 66 8.15 4.92 2.01
N MET A 67 7.18 4.64 2.87
CA MET A 67 5.83 5.20 2.78
C MET A 67 5.80 6.72 2.96
N VAL A 68 6.57 7.25 3.92
CA VAL A 68 6.72 8.71 4.11
C VAL A 68 7.21 9.36 2.82
N TYR A 69 8.24 8.80 2.16
CA TYR A 69 8.75 9.34 0.90
C TYR A 69 7.74 9.24 -0.24
N MET A 70 6.95 8.13 -0.31
CA MET A 70 5.86 8.01 -1.28
C MET A 70 4.84 9.13 -1.14
N ASP A 71 4.37 9.40 0.08
CA ASP A 71 3.38 10.45 0.35
C ASP A 71 3.93 11.86 0.09
N GLN A 72 5.24 12.03 0.16
CA GLN A 72 5.93 13.27 -0.24
C GLN A 72 6.19 13.37 -1.76
N GLY A 73 5.86 12.33 -2.54
CA GLY A 73 6.15 12.26 -3.98
C GLY A 73 7.61 11.99 -4.32
N ASP A 74 8.42 11.54 -3.35
CA ASP A 74 9.83 11.18 -3.54
C ASP A 74 9.97 9.67 -3.81
N SER A 75 9.51 9.24 -4.97
CA SER A 75 9.53 7.85 -5.41
C SER A 75 10.95 7.25 -5.43
N ALA A 76 11.98 8.06 -5.69
CA ALA A 76 13.37 7.59 -5.75
C ALA A 76 13.90 7.16 -4.37
N ASN A 77 13.69 7.99 -3.34
CA ASN A 77 14.06 7.64 -1.97
C ASN A 77 13.17 6.54 -1.40
N ALA A 78 11.87 6.55 -1.71
CA ALA A 78 10.95 5.48 -1.33
C ALA A 78 11.44 4.12 -1.85
N ARG A 79 11.76 4.03 -3.15
CA ARG A 79 12.29 2.82 -3.79
C ARG A 79 13.56 2.32 -3.09
N THR A 80 14.46 3.23 -2.74
CA THR A 80 15.69 2.88 -2.00
C THR A 80 15.38 2.24 -0.65
N MET A 81 14.43 2.79 0.11
CA MET A 81 14.04 2.27 1.40
C MET A 81 13.37 0.89 1.29
N PHE A 82 12.47 0.71 0.32
CA PHE A 82 11.82 -0.59 0.09
C PHE A 82 12.81 -1.66 -0.38
N GLN A 83 13.79 -1.32 -1.21
CA GLN A 83 14.86 -2.25 -1.61
C GLN A 83 15.71 -2.68 -0.40
N GLN A 84 16.05 -1.76 0.48
CA GLN A 84 16.77 -2.08 1.72
C GLN A 84 15.92 -2.98 2.62
N TYR A 85 14.62 -2.69 2.76
CA TYR A 85 13.70 -3.54 3.52
C TYR A 85 13.69 -4.97 2.97
N VAL A 86 13.50 -5.16 1.66
CA VAL A 86 13.51 -6.50 1.02
C VAL A 86 14.81 -7.25 1.29
N SER A 87 15.94 -6.54 1.36
CA SER A 87 17.26 -7.16 1.57
C SER A 87 17.54 -7.55 3.04
N GLN A 88 16.83 -6.95 4.00
CA GLN A 88 17.12 -7.09 5.43
C GLN A 88 16.01 -7.81 6.22
N ALA A 89 14.76 -7.74 5.74
CA ALA A 89 13.63 -8.36 6.42
C ALA A 89 13.59 -9.89 6.19
N GLU A 90 13.16 -10.65 7.20
CA GLU A 90 12.87 -12.08 7.05
C GLU A 90 11.72 -12.32 6.05
N ASN A 91 10.73 -11.44 6.08
CA ASN A 91 9.63 -11.40 5.14
C ASN A 91 9.68 -10.08 4.36
N GLY A 92 9.98 -10.16 3.06
CA GLY A 92 10.11 -8.99 2.20
C GLY A 92 8.80 -8.44 1.64
N ALA A 93 7.64 -9.00 1.99
CA ALA A 93 6.34 -8.70 1.36
C ALA A 93 5.99 -7.20 1.36
N LYS A 94 6.14 -6.51 2.50
CA LYS A 94 5.91 -5.05 2.60
C LYS A 94 6.81 -4.25 1.65
N GLY A 95 8.09 -4.66 1.54
CA GLY A 95 9.04 -4.01 0.63
C GLY A 95 8.67 -4.24 -0.84
N PHE A 96 8.29 -5.46 -1.22
CA PHE A 96 7.81 -5.75 -2.57
C PHE A 96 6.53 -4.98 -2.89
N ASN A 97 5.60 -4.87 -1.93
CA ASN A 97 4.40 -4.05 -2.09
C ASN A 97 4.75 -2.56 -2.30
N GLY A 98 5.68 -2.02 -1.53
CA GLY A 98 6.18 -0.66 -1.69
C GLY A 98 6.86 -0.42 -3.05
N LEU A 99 7.69 -1.37 -3.52
CA LEU A 99 8.30 -1.32 -4.86
C LEU A 99 7.23 -1.32 -5.95
N ALA A 100 6.19 -2.15 -5.81
CA ALA A 100 5.08 -2.17 -6.75
C ALA A 100 4.33 -0.83 -6.79
N LEU A 101 4.13 -0.18 -5.65
CA LEU A 101 3.53 1.16 -5.61
C LEU A 101 4.39 2.20 -6.34
N CYS A 102 5.73 2.17 -6.16
CA CYS A 102 6.64 3.02 -6.93
C CYS A 102 6.53 2.76 -8.44
N ASP A 103 6.45 1.48 -8.85
CA ASP A 103 6.31 1.12 -10.27
C ASP A 103 4.95 1.57 -10.85
N ILE A 104 3.88 1.50 -10.06
CA ILE A 104 2.55 2.01 -10.44
C ILE A 104 2.60 3.53 -10.68
N GLU A 105 3.29 4.28 -9.84
CA GLU A 105 3.46 5.73 -10.02
C GLU A 105 4.28 6.06 -11.25
N ASP A 106 5.32 5.29 -11.52
CA ASP A 106 6.15 5.43 -12.72
C ASP A 106 5.43 4.94 -14.01
N GLY A 107 4.27 4.27 -13.87
CA GLY A 107 3.51 3.69 -14.98
C GLY A 107 4.12 2.39 -15.53
N ASP A 108 5.08 1.80 -14.83
CA ASP A 108 5.68 0.51 -15.17
C ASP A 108 4.87 -0.63 -14.54
N TYR A 109 3.72 -0.90 -15.14
CA TYR A 109 2.78 -1.90 -14.63
C TYR A 109 3.30 -3.35 -14.70
N ASP A 110 4.21 -3.65 -15.61
CA ASP A 110 4.79 -5.00 -15.72
C ASP A 110 5.77 -5.25 -14.57
N SER A 111 6.61 -4.28 -14.23
CA SER A 111 7.43 -4.33 -13.02
C SER A 111 6.59 -4.38 -11.75
N ALA A 112 5.50 -3.59 -11.67
CA ALA A 112 4.58 -3.62 -10.54
C ALA A 112 4.00 -5.03 -10.32
N LEU A 113 3.50 -5.70 -11.37
CA LEU A 113 2.98 -7.08 -11.29
C LEU A 113 4.07 -8.07 -10.87
N SER A 114 5.30 -7.90 -11.34
CA SER A 114 6.45 -8.73 -10.94
C SER A 114 6.75 -8.60 -9.44
N ASN A 115 6.77 -7.36 -8.93
CA ASN A 115 6.97 -7.10 -7.50
C ASN A 115 5.80 -7.62 -6.66
N ILE A 116 4.55 -7.43 -7.10
CA ILE A 116 3.36 -8.00 -6.44
C ILE A 116 3.46 -9.52 -6.35
N SER A 117 3.79 -10.20 -7.46
CA SER A 117 3.96 -11.65 -7.49
C SER A 117 5.06 -12.11 -6.52
N SER A 118 6.18 -11.40 -6.46
CA SER A 118 7.28 -11.69 -5.51
C SER A 118 6.82 -11.51 -4.07
N GLY A 119 6.06 -10.45 -3.79
CA GLY A 119 5.47 -10.18 -2.48
C GLY A 119 4.49 -11.28 -2.06
N ILE A 120 3.56 -11.67 -2.92
CA ILE A 120 2.57 -12.74 -2.67
C ILE A 120 3.26 -14.06 -2.30
N HIS A 121 4.39 -14.35 -2.94
CA HIS A 121 5.12 -15.60 -2.68
C HIS A 121 5.69 -15.71 -1.26
N VAL A 122 5.97 -14.58 -0.62
CA VAL A 122 6.56 -14.51 0.73
C VAL A 122 5.62 -13.91 1.78
N ALA A 123 4.43 -13.43 1.36
CA ALA A 123 3.49 -12.74 2.23
C ALA A 123 2.89 -13.65 3.29
N ASP A 124 2.75 -13.12 4.47
CA ASP A 124 1.83 -13.66 5.48
C ASP A 124 0.38 -13.20 5.23
N ALA A 125 -0.52 -13.54 6.14
CA ALA A 125 -1.94 -13.22 5.99
C ALA A 125 -2.22 -11.70 6.05
N GLU A 126 -1.38 -10.93 6.74
CA GLU A 126 -1.56 -9.49 6.90
C GLU A 126 -1.17 -8.75 5.61
N ASP A 127 -0.01 -9.11 5.02
CA ASP A 127 0.51 -8.45 3.82
C ASP A 127 -0.22 -8.88 2.55
N MET A 128 -0.75 -10.13 2.52
CA MET A 128 -1.43 -10.71 1.36
C MET A 128 -2.58 -9.86 0.85
N GLN A 129 -3.38 -9.30 1.75
CA GLN A 129 -4.56 -8.51 1.39
C GLN A 129 -4.19 -7.27 0.56
N SER A 130 -3.17 -6.54 0.98
CA SER A 130 -2.71 -5.33 0.29
C SER A 130 -2.13 -5.64 -1.10
N LEU A 131 -1.35 -6.72 -1.21
CA LEU A 131 -0.77 -7.15 -2.48
C LEU A 131 -1.83 -7.55 -3.50
N LEU A 132 -2.82 -8.35 -3.10
CA LEU A 132 -3.92 -8.75 -3.98
C LEU A 132 -4.81 -7.57 -4.39
N PHE A 133 -5.00 -6.59 -3.49
CA PHE A 133 -5.71 -5.36 -3.83
C PHE A 133 -4.95 -4.54 -4.88
N ASN A 134 -3.63 -4.40 -4.72
CA ASN A 134 -2.80 -3.68 -5.67
C ASN A 134 -2.72 -4.41 -7.02
N GLU A 135 -2.79 -5.74 -7.05
CA GLU A 135 -2.87 -6.51 -8.30
C GLU A 135 -4.12 -6.11 -9.12
N ILE A 136 -5.28 -5.98 -8.48
CA ILE A 136 -6.51 -5.50 -9.14
C ILE A 136 -6.27 -4.10 -9.71
N ALA A 137 -5.76 -3.18 -8.89
CA ALA A 137 -5.53 -1.79 -9.30
C ALA A 137 -4.55 -1.66 -10.49
N VAL A 138 -3.54 -2.52 -10.58
CA VAL A 138 -2.61 -2.54 -11.72
C VAL A 138 -3.34 -2.94 -13.00
N TYR A 139 -4.15 -3.99 -12.99
CA TYR A 139 -4.92 -4.39 -14.18
C TYR A 139 -5.93 -3.33 -14.61
N GLU A 140 -6.54 -2.60 -13.67
CA GLU A 140 -7.39 -1.45 -13.98
C GLU A 140 -6.61 -0.33 -14.68
N LYS A 141 -5.42 0.01 -14.18
CA LYS A 141 -4.55 1.02 -14.80
C LYS A 141 -4.05 0.60 -16.19
N LYS A 142 -3.89 -0.72 -16.42
CA LYS A 142 -3.61 -1.29 -17.75
C LYS A 142 -4.84 -1.29 -18.65
N LEU A 143 -6.01 -0.90 -18.15
CA LEU A 143 -7.30 -1.00 -18.84
C LEU A 143 -7.70 -2.45 -19.18
N ASP A 144 -7.10 -3.42 -18.55
CA ASP A 144 -7.48 -4.84 -18.64
C ASP A 144 -8.58 -5.15 -17.61
N PHE A 145 -9.76 -4.63 -17.89
CA PHE A 145 -10.91 -4.76 -16.97
C PHE A 145 -11.38 -6.20 -16.81
N GLN A 146 -11.14 -7.05 -17.81
CA GLN A 146 -11.50 -8.46 -17.75
C GLN A 146 -10.66 -9.19 -16.70
N THR A 147 -9.34 -9.00 -16.73
CA THR A 147 -8.43 -9.58 -15.71
C THR A 147 -8.64 -8.94 -14.34
N ALA A 148 -8.83 -7.62 -14.26
CA ALA A 148 -9.15 -6.94 -13.00
C ALA A 148 -10.42 -7.52 -12.36
N LEU A 149 -11.48 -7.77 -13.15
CA LEU A 149 -12.72 -8.39 -12.68
C LEU A 149 -12.49 -9.81 -12.13
N GLN A 150 -11.67 -10.61 -12.82
CA GLN A 150 -11.31 -11.94 -12.35
C GLN A 150 -10.58 -11.85 -11.00
N LYS A 151 -9.55 -10.99 -10.89
CA LYS A 151 -8.77 -10.78 -9.67
C LYS A 151 -9.61 -10.27 -8.50
N ALA A 152 -10.55 -9.37 -8.75
CA ALA A 152 -11.50 -8.89 -7.73
C ALA A 152 -12.42 -10.01 -7.21
N ASN A 153 -12.84 -10.96 -8.07
CA ASN A 153 -13.60 -12.13 -7.63
C ASN A 153 -12.72 -13.09 -6.81
N GLU A 154 -11.47 -13.34 -7.21
CA GLU A 154 -10.50 -14.16 -6.46
C GLU A 154 -10.26 -13.55 -5.07
N TYR A 155 -10.02 -12.23 -5.00
CA TYR A 155 -9.87 -11.48 -3.76
C TYR A 155 -11.07 -11.65 -2.82
N LEU A 156 -12.30 -11.46 -3.33
CA LEU A 156 -13.52 -11.59 -2.53
C LEU A 156 -13.82 -13.03 -2.10
N GLY A 157 -13.22 -14.01 -2.77
CA GLY A 157 -13.22 -15.40 -2.30
C GLY A 157 -12.46 -15.59 -0.99
N LEU A 158 -11.41 -14.79 -0.77
CA LEU A 158 -10.59 -14.79 0.45
C LEU A 158 -11.10 -13.79 1.51
N TYR A 159 -11.56 -12.61 1.06
CA TYR A 159 -11.99 -11.49 1.89
C TYR A 159 -13.43 -11.08 1.56
N PRO A 160 -14.44 -11.93 1.87
CA PRO A 160 -15.81 -11.75 1.40
C PRO A 160 -16.51 -10.52 1.96
N ASP A 161 -16.02 -9.94 3.05
CA ASP A 161 -16.63 -8.78 3.71
C ASP A 161 -16.03 -7.44 3.31
N ASP A 162 -15.01 -7.42 2.42
CA ASP A 162 -14.40 -6.18 1.95
C ASP A 162 -15.38 -5.37 1.11
N LYS A 163 -15.83 -4.24 1.68
CA LYS A 163 -16.82 -3.36 1.05
C LYS A 163 -16.21 -2.54 -0.09
N THR A 164 -14.91 -2.28 -0.06
CA THR A 164 -14.20 -1.51 -1.08
C THR A 164 -14.12 -2.32 -2.35
N VAL A 165 -13.64 -3.56 -2.25
CA VAL A 165 -13.54 -4.43 -3.43
C VAL A 165 -14.90 -4.88 -3.96
N LYS A 166 -15.94 -4.99 -3.10
CA LYS A 166 -17.32 -5.19 -3.59
C LYS A 166 -17.81 -4.03 -4.47
N LYS A 167 -17.48 -2.78 -4.13
CA LYS A 167 -17.81 -1.63 -4.97
C LYS A 167 -17.01 -1.64 -6.27
N GLU A 168 -15.73 -1.96 -6.17
CA GLU A 168 -14.85 -2.08 -7.33
C GLU A 168 -15.32 -3.17 -8.28
N LEU A 169 -15.70 -4.33 -7.77
CA LEU A 169 -16.26 -5.42 -8.57
C LEU A 169 -17.52 -4.97 -9.34
N ALA A 170 -18.40 -4.18 -8.71
CA ALA A 170 -19.59 -3.66 -9.36
C ALA A 170 -19.23 -2.69 -10.49
N PHE A 171 -18.22 -1.84 -10.32
CA PHE A 171 -17.69 -0.94 -11.33
C PHE A 171 -17.07 -1.73 -12.50
N LEU A 172 -16.22 -2.70 -12.23
CA LEU A 172 -15.55 -3.53 -13.24
C LEU A 172 -16.56 -4.29 -14.11
N LYS A 173 -17.64 -4.81 -13.52
CA LYS A 173 -18.73 -5.46 -14.29
C LYS A 173 -19.35 -4.51 -15.33
N THR A 174 -19.49 -3.23 -15.03
CA THR A 174 -20.02 -2.26 -15.99
C THR A 174 -19.05 -1.99 -17.15
N ARG A 175 -17.74 -2.02 -16.88
CA ARG A 175 -16.71 -1.82 -17.90
C ARG A 175 -16.66 -2.98 -18.88
N VAL A 176 -16.59 -4.21 -18.36
CA VAL A 176 -16.58 -5.43 -19.20
C VAL A 176 -17.85 -5.54 -20.03
N SER A 177 -19.05 -5.28 -19.46
CA SER A 177 -20.32 -5.30 -20.23
C SER A 177 -20.39 -4.21 -21.30
N GLY A 178 -19.75 -3.07 -21.10
CA GLY A 178 -19.68 -1.98 -22.09
C GLY A 178 -18.74 -2.29 -23.25
N GLU A 179 -17.66 -3.03 -23.03
CA GLU A 179 -16.74 -3.48 -24.06
C GLU A 179 -17.40 -4.53 -24.97
N ASP A 180 -18.13 -5.50 -24.41
CA ASP A 180 -18.86 -6.52 -25.15
C ASP A 180 -19.92 -5.88 -26.08
N SER A 181 -20.62 -4.84 -25.62
CA SER A 181 -21.64 -4.14 -26.44
C SER A 181 -21.05 -3.31 -27.58
N SER A 182 -19.81 -2.83 -27.45
CA SER A 182 -19.11 -2.06 -28.48
C SER A 182 -18.46 -2.97 -29.52
N ALA A 183 -18.07 -4.17 -29.17
CA ALA A 183 -17.52 -5.16 -30.10
C ALA A 183 -18.60 -5.74 -31.03
N ASP A 184 -19.81 -6.00 -30.52
CA ASP A 184 -20.93 -6.54 -31.26
C ASP A 184 -21.48 -5.50 -32.33
N SER A 185 -21.34 -4.21 -32.06
CA SER A 185 -21.76 -3.16 -33.00
C SER A 185 -20.82 -2.96 -34.18
N GLN A 186 -19.56 -3.43 -34.08
CA GLN A 186 -18.57 -3.34 -35.16
C GLN A 186 -18.58 -4.56 -36.10
N LEU A 187 -19.28 -5.62 -35.76
CA LEU A 187 -19.40 -6.84 -36.57
C LEU A 187 -20.67 -6.87 -37.45
N SER A 188 -21.49 -5.81 -37.40
CA SER A 188 -22.76 -5.71 -38.11
C SER A 188 -22.77 -4.72 -39.29
N ASP A 189 -21.63 -4.22 -39.75
CA ASP A 189 -21.39 -3.49 -40.97
C ASP A 189 -20.49 -4.32 -41.92
#